data_70a802f7dacfb3e6db21145fad1a3b34
#
_entry.id   70a802f7dacfb3e6db21145fad1a3b34
#
_cell.length_a   1.000
_cell.length_b   1.000
_cell.length_c   1.000
_cell.angle_alpha   90.00
_cell.angle_beta   90.00
_cell.angle_gamma   90.00
#
_symmetry.space_group_name_H-M   'P 1'
#
loop_
_entity.id
_entity.type
_entity.pdbx_description
1 polymer ?
#
loop_
_entity_poly.entity_id
_entity_poly.type
_entity_poly.pdbx_seq_one_letter_code
_entity_poly.pdbx_strand_id
1 'polypeptide(L)'
;MEGWHHHELPHRLPVHNGLQCVLLDVGQRPEEGHVVLADPEGNEFCVIEPGNNFLADCGFIGALACDGSQEVGYFWSEALGWPLVWDQDQETAIQSPRGGSKISWGGPPLMPKTGKSRLHFDLAPPVGGDQRAEVDRLACLGATRIDIGQGDVSWVVMADPDGHEFCVLPRSR
;
A
#
# COMPACT_ATOMS: atom_id res chain seq x y z
N MET A 1 -13.63 6.44 27.02
CA MET A 1 -12.97 5.46 26.11
C MET A 1 -11.53 5.38 26.58
N GLU A 2 -11.14 4.25 27.12
CA GLU A 2 -9.80 4.05 27.64
C GLU A 2 -8.88 3.77 26.43
N GLY A 3 -7.91 4.65 26.20
CA GLY A 3 -6.90 4.46 25.17
C GLY A 3 -6.01 3.26 25.48
N TRP A 4 -5.39 2.70 24.47
CA TRP A 4 -4.46 1.58 24.63
C TRP A 4 -3.23 2.03 25.43
N HIS A 5 -2.98 1.37 26.56
CA HIS A 5 -1.76 1.57 27.33
C HIS A 5 -0.69 0.60 26.83
N HIS A 6 0.30 1.08 26.08
CA HIS A 6 1.42 0.28 25.55
C HIS A 6 2.15 -0.59 26.58
N HIS A 7 2.05 -0.27 27.87
CA HIS A 7 2.73 -1.01 28.94
C HIS A 7 2.05 -2.32 29.35
N GLU A 8 0.83 -2.62 28.87
CA GLU A 8 0.06 -3.79 29.30
C GLU A 8 -0.11 -4.88 28.21
N LEU A 9 0.37 -4.62 26.99
CA LEU A 9 0.27 -5.64 25.94
C LEU A 9 1.38 -6.69 26.13
N PRO A 10 1.02 -7.98 26.19
CA PRO A 10 2.03 -9.04 26.24
C PRO A 10 2.85 -9.02 24.95
N HIS A 11 4.17 -9.24 25.06
CA HIS A 11 5.06 -9.37 23.91
C HIS A 11 4.63 -10.46 22.91
N ARG A 12 3.73 -11.33 23.33
CA ARG A 12 3.08 -12.36 22.50
C ARG A 12 1.60 -12.37 22.80
N LEU A 13 0.80 -12.16 21.75
CA LEU A 13 -0.65 -12.33 21.84
C LEU A 13 -1.01 -13.82 21.97
N PRO A 14 -2.17 -14.15 22.60
CA PRO A 14 -2.59 -15.53 22.74
C PRO A 14 -2.74 -16.20 21.37
N VAL A 15 -2.20 -17.41 21.24
CA VAL A 15 -2.29 -18.23 20.03
C VAL A 15 -3.74 -18.68 19.83
N HIS A 16 -4.33 -18.32 18.72
CA HIS A 16 -5.62 -18.88 18.28
C HIS A 16 -5.40 -19.73 17.02
N ASN A 17 -5.76 -21.01 17.08
CA ASN A 17 -5.57 -21.97 15.99
C ASN A 17 -4.11 -22.12 15.46
N GLY A 18 -3.11 -21.96 16.33
CA GLY A 18 -1.69 -22.08 15.94
C GLY A 18 -1.12 -20.83 15.25
N LEU A 19 -1.92 -19.80 14.99
CA LEU A 19 -1.46 -18.52 14.45
C LEU A 19 -1.07 -17.59 15.59
N GLN A 20 0.11 -17.01 15.51
CA GLN A 20 0.63 -16.08 16.51
C GLN A 20 1.12 -14.81 15.83
N CYS A 21 0.52 -13.68 16.18
CA CYS A 21 1.08 -12.36 15.88
C CYS A 21 2.02 -11.93 16.99
N VAL A 22 3.06 -11.18 16.64
CA VAL A 22 4.08 -10.68 17.56
C VAL A 22 4.01 -9.16 17.58
N LEU A 23 4.03 -8.59 18.81
CA LEU A 23 4.17 -7.15 18.96
C LEU A 23 5.58 -6.73 18.52
N LEU A 24 5.66 -5.73 17.66
CA LEU A 24 6.92 -5.15 17.21
C LEU A 24 7.12 -3.77 17.83
N ASP A 25 8.35 -3.52 18.27
CA ASP A 25 8.82 -2.18 18.59
C ASP A 25 9.66 -1.69 17.40
N VAL A 26 9.08 -0.82 16.60
CA VAL A 26 9.72 -0.16 15.45
C VAL A 26 10.03 1.30 15.77
N GLY A 27 10.02 1.67 17.04
CA GLY A 27 10.25 3.04 17.50
C GLY A 27 9.01 3.92 17.50
N GLN A 28 7.81 3.33 17.34
CA GLN A 28 6.54 4.05 17.42
C GLN A 28 6.35 4.67 18.81
N ARG A 29 5.82 5.88 18.84
CA ARG A 29 5.55 6.63 20.07
C ARG A 29 4.10 6.41 20.53
N PRO A 30 3.82 6.45 21.84
CA PRO A 30 2.46 6.27 22.36
C PRO A 30 1.43 7.24 21.78
N GLU A 31 1.87 8.44 21.40
CA GLU A 31 0.99 9.50 20.86
C GLU A 31 0.50 9.20 19.42
N GLU A 32 1.13 8.26 18.75
CA GLU A 32 0.79 7.91 17.36
C GLU A 32 -0.49 7.09 17.24
N GLY A 33 -1.03 6.60 18.37
CA GLY A 33 -2.35 5.97 18.44
C GLY A 33 -2.47 4.66 17.64
N HIS A 34 -1.37 3.91 17.49
CA HIS A 34 -1.36 2.61 16.84
C HIS A 34 -0.40 1.61 17.49
N VAL A 35 -0.64 0.34 17.22
CA VAL A 35 0.22 -0.78 17.64
C VAL A 35 0.70 -1.52 16.42
N VAL A 36 2.01 -1.78 16.33
CA VAL A 36 2.61 -2.52 15.23
C VAL A 36 2.75 -3.99 15.60
N LEU A 37 2.27 -4.85 14.75
CA LEU A 37 2.31 -6.30 14.88
C LEU A 37 2.96 -6.91 13.64
N ALA A 38 3.51 -8.12 13.80
CA ALA A 38 3.90 -8.97 12.68
C ALA A 38 3.01 -10.21 12.63
N ASP A 39 2.65 -10.61 11.43
CA ASP A 39 2.02 -11.90 11.18
C ASP A 39 3.03 -13.06 11.36
N PRO A 40 2.61 -14.34 11.29
CA PRO A 40 3.51 -15.48 11.45
C PRO A 40 4.66 -15.53 10.42
N GLU A 41 4.51 -14.88 9.28
CA GLU A 41 5.53 -14.80 8.22
C GLU A 41 6.42 -13.55 8.35
N GLY A 42 6.17 -12.72 9.37
CA GLY A 42 6.92 -11.50 9.65
C GLY A 42 6.46 -10.28 8.83
N ASN A 43 5.26 -10.32 8.23
CA ASN A 43 4.70 -9.13 7.60
C ASN A 43 4.12 -8.20 8.65
N GLU A 44 4.52 -6.93 8.59
CA GLU A 44 4.06 -5.90 9.52
C GLU A 44 2.65 -5.45 9.20
N PHE A 45 1.86 -5.20 10.23
CA PHE A 45 0.58 -4.52 10.13
C PHE A 45 0.28 -3.73 11.40
N CYS A 46 -0.52 -2.70 11.27
CA CYS A 46 -0.90 -1.82 12.39
C CYS A 46 -2.35 -2.04 12.80
N VAL A 47 -2.58 -2.05 14.10
CA VAL A 47 -3.91 -1.90 14.69
C VAL A 47 -4.03 -0.46 15.18
N ILE A 48 -4.93 0.30 14.58
CA ILE A 48 -5.08 1.73 14.81
C ILE A 48 -6.25 1.97 15.77
N GLU A 49 -6.09 2.93 16.67
CA GLU A 49 -7.11 3.28 17.66
C GLU A 49 -8.42 3.76 17.01
N PRO A 50 -9.58 3.49 17.64
CA PRO A 50 -10.85 3.99 17.17
C PRO A 50 -10.89 5.53 17.11
N GLY A 51 -11.53 6.07 16.08
CA GLY A 51 -11.69 7.52 15.91
C GLY A 51 -10.56 8.21 15.15
N ASN A 52 -9.64 7.46 14.58
CA ASN A 52 -8.62 8.00 13.70
C ASN A 52 -9.25 8.57 12.42
N ASN A 53 -9.03 9.86 12.14
CA ASN A 53 -9.63 10.55 10.98
C ASN A 53 -9.07 10.05 9.64
N PHE A 54 -7.82 9.61 9.62
CA PHE A 54 -7.21 9.04 8.40
C PHE A 54 -7.96 7.79 7.92
N LEU A 55 -8.50 6.99 8.83
CA LEU A 55 -9.27 5.79 8.50
C LEU A 55 -10.79 6.02 8.45
N ALA A 56 -11.26 7.27 8.54
CA ALA A 56 -12.67 7.57 8.37
C ALA A 56 -13.20 6.97 7.05
N ASP A 57 -14.40 6.44 7.08
CA ASP A 57 -15.10 5.82 5.94
C ASP A 57 -14.44 4.55 5.37
N CYS A 58 -13.46 3.98 6.07
CA CYS A 58 -12.90 2.67 5.74
C CYS A 58 -13.63 1.54 6.47
N GLY A 59 -13.54 0.32 5.92
CA GLY A 59 -13.94 -0.90 6.59
C GLY A 59 -12.87 -1.41 7.56
N PHE A 60 -12.94 -2.68 7.95
CA PHE A 60 -11.99 -3.31 8.88
C PHE A 60 -10.54 -3.24 8.38
N ILE A 61 -10.30 -3.43 7.08
CA ILE A 61 -9.02 -3.12 6.46
C ILE A 61 -9.06 -1.63 6.08
N GLY A 62 -8.37 -0.81 6.87
CA GLY A 62 -8.35 0.63 6.73
C GLY A 62 -7.54 1.11 5.53
N ALA A 63 -6.26 0.78 5.49
CA ALA A 63 -5.36 1.18 4.42
C ALA A 63 -4.32 0.10 4.11
N LEU A 64 -3.84 0.10 2.86
CA LEU A 64 -2.58 -0.49 2.45
C LEU A 64 -1.54 0.62 2.48
N ALA A 65 -0.61 0.55 3.44
CA ALA A 65 0.49 1.50 3.56
C ALA A 65 1.65 1.06 2.66
N CYS A 66 2.11 1.97 1.81
CA CYS A 66 3.22 1.77 0.89
C CYS A 66 4.34 2.75 1.24
N ASP A 67 5.59 2.34 1.03
CA ASP A 67 6.70 3.27 0.97
C ASP A 67 6.63 4.06 -0.35
N GLY A 68 6.90 5.35 -0.31
CA GLY A 68 6.86 6.18 -1.51
C GLY A 68 6.72 7.66 -1.22
N SER A 69 7.10 8.46 -2.23
CA SER A 69 7.01 9.91 -2.19
C SER A 69 5.57 10.43 -2.33
N GLN A 70 5.38 11.70 -2.06
CA GLN A 70 4.12 12.40 -2.34
C GLN A 70 3.77 12.33 -3.83
N GLU A 71 4.76 12.48 -4.70
CA GLU A 71 4.61 12.44 -6.15
C GLU A 71 4.09 11.09 -6.64
N VAL A 72 4.51 9.99 -6.01
CA VAL A 72 4.00 8.66 -6.40
C VAL A 72 2.53 8.49 -6.02
N GLY A 73 2.07 9.13 -4.95
CA GLY A 73 0.64 9.20 -4.63
C GLY A 73 -0.18 9.93 -5.71
N TYR A 74 0.36 11.03 -6.25
CA TYR A 74 -0.25 11.74 -7.38
C TYR A 74 -0.28 10.89 -8.65
N PHE A 75 0.83 10.22 -8.96
CA PHE A 75 0.87 9.26 -10.06
C PHE A 75 -0.24 8.20 -9.94
N TRP A 76 -0.39 7.57 -8.78
CA TRP A 76 -1.39 6.54 -8.58
C TRP A 76 -2.82 7.07 -8.58
N SER A 77 -3.04 8.31 -8.12
CA SER A 77 -4.32 8.98 -8.24
C SER A 77 -4.75 9.11 -9.72
N GLU A 78 -3.85 9.59 -10.57
CA GLU A 78 -4.10 9.72 -12.01
C GLU A 78 -4.19 8.36 -12.71
N ALA A 79 -3.30 7.41 -12.35
CA ALA A 79 -3.26 6.08 -12.95
C ALA A 79 -4.57 5.30 -12.75
N LEU A 80 -5.15 5.37 -11.55
CA LEU A 80 -6.38 4.66 -11.18
C LEU A 80 -7.65 5.51 -11.37
N GLY A 81 -7.52 6.83 -11.56
CA GLY A 81 -8.65 7.75 -11.53
C GLY A 81 -9.32 7.80 -10.14
N TRP A 82 -8.57 7.59 -9.08
CA TRP A 82 -9.04 7.62 -7.71
C TRP A 82 -8.68 8.96 -7.06
N PRO A 83 -9.62 9.63 -6.38
CA PRO A 83 -9.33 10.90 -5.73
C PRO A 83 -8.32 10.74 -4.61
N LEU A 84 -7.47 11.77 -4.43
CA LEU A 84 -6.72 11.97 -3.20
C LEU A 84 -7.73 12.29 -2.08
N VAL A 85 -7.65 11.49 -1.01
CA VAL A 85 -8.49 11.66 0.20
C VAL A 85 -7.66 12.09 1.40
N TRP A 86 -6.35 12.10 1.24
CA TRP A 86 -5.37 12.62 2.19
C TRP A 86 -4.18 13.19 1.41
N ASP A 87 -3.71 14.38 1.78
CA ASP A 87 -2.56 15.06 1.17
C ASP A 87 -2.03 16.07 2.19
N GLN A 88 -1.23 15.60 3.14
CA GLN A 88 -0.71 16.40 4.26
C GLN A 88 0.69 15.90 4.64
N ASP A 89 1.58 16.83 4.99
CA ASP A 89 2.93 16.54 5.52
C ASP A 89 3.76 15.59 4.63
N GLN A 90 3.58 15.68 3.31
CA GLN A 90 4.17 14.82 2.27
C GLN A 90 3.60 13.38 2.25
N GLU A 91 2.65 13.07 3.10
CA GLU A 91 1.89 11.83 3.05
C GLU A 91 0.67 11.99 2.13
N THR A 92 0.40 10.97 1.32
CA THR A 92 -0.75 10.92 0.43
C THR A 92 -1.56 9.65 0.62
N ALA A 93 -2.86 9.74 0.37
CA ALA A 93 -3.68 8.55 0.22
C ALA A 93 -4.78 8.75 -0.83
N ILE A 94 -5.06 7.68 -1.55
CA ILE A 94 -6.16 7.59 -2.51
C ILE A 94 -7.19 6.57 -2.03
N GLN A 95 -8.43 6.73 -2.49
CA GLN A 95 -9.51 5.79 -2.21
C GLN A 95 -10.41 5.64 -3.44
N SER A 96 -10.89 4.43 -3.67
CA SER A 96 -11.86 4.21 -4.73
C SER A 96 -13.11 5.08 -4.52
N PRO A 97 -13.69 5.70 -5.57
CA PRO A 97 -14.97 6.39 -5.47
C PRO A 97 -16.13 5.52 -4.97
N ARG A 98 -15.96 4.20 -4.97
CA ARG A 98 -16.89 3.23 -4.40
C ARG A 98 -16.67 2.94 -2.92
N GLY A 99 -15.70 3.61 -2.29
CA GLY A 99 -15.27 3.35 -0.92
C GLY A 99 -14.37 2.13 -0.80
N GLY A 100 -14.17 1.65 0.41
CA GLY A 100 -13.27 0.54 0.74
C GLY A 100 -11.99 1.02 1.41
N SER A 101 -10.94 0.20 1.33
CA SER A 101 -9.62 0.55 1.89
C SER A 101 -8.96 1.66 1.09
N LYS A 102 -8.15 2.46 1.77
CA LYS A 102 -7.24 3.43 1.16
C LYS A 102 -5.95 2.75 0.72
N ILE A 103 -5.23 3.41 -0.19
CA ILE A 103 -3.82 3.14 -0.46
C ILE A 103 -3.07 4.41 -0.10
N SER A 104 -2.03 4.32 0.72
CA SER A 104 -1.28 5.47 1.19
C SER A 104 0.21 5.32 0.96
N TRP A 105 0.88 6.46 0.83
CA TRP A 105 2.33 6.60 0.74
C TRP A 105 2.78 7.57 1.83
N GLY A 106 3.73 7.12 2.66
CA GLY A 106 4.10 7.80 3.90
C GLY A 106 5.05 8.99 3.73
N GLY A 107 5.51 9.26 2.51
CA GLY A 107 6.50 10.32 2.28
C GLY A 107 7.89 10.00 2.84
N PRO A 108 8.81 10.98 2.84
CA PRO A 108 10.16 10.79 3.32
C PRO A 108 10.24 10.61 4.87
N PRO A 109 11.25 9.89 5.38
CA PRO A 109 12.38 9.33 4.62
C PRO A 109 12.01 8.06 3.85
N LEU A 110 12.31 8.02 2.56
CA LEU A 110 12.06 6.84 1.73
C LEU A 110 13.08 5.75 2.05
N MET A 111 12.62 4.51 2.12
CA MET A 111 13.49 3.36 2.28
C MET A 111 14.23 3.04 0.98
N PRO A 112 15.54 2.80 1.01
CA PRO A 112 16.27 2.37 -0.19
C PRO A 112 15.70 1.06 -0.73
N LYS A 113 15.32 1.07 -2.01
CA LYS A 113 14.87 -0.16 -2.67
C LYS A 113 16.06 -1.12 -2.86
N THR A 114 16.06 -2.21 -2.10
CA THR A 114 17.17 -3.18 -2.06
C THR A 114 16.89 -4.46 -2.86
N GLY A 115 15.74 -4.56 -3.52
CA GLY A 115 15.37 -5.75 -4.26
C GLY A 115 13.94 -5.66 -4.82
N LYS A 116 13.38 -6.80 -5.19
CA LYS A 116 11.99 -6.90 -5.64
C LYS A 116 11.03 -6.58 -4.49
N SER A 117 10.00 -5.80 -4.77
CA SER A 117 8.94 -5.52 -3.80
C SER A 117 8.20 -6.80 -3.40
N ARG A 118 7.84 -6.94 -2.13
CA ARG A 118 7.11 -8.11 -1.61
C ARG A 118 5.65 -8.12 -2.08
N LEU A 119 5.07 -6.93 -2.23
CA LEU A 119 3.74 -6.70 -2.78
C LEU A 119 3.87 -5.82 -4.02
N HIS A 120 2.99 -6.01 -4.98
CA HIS A 120 2.85 -5.15 -6.14
C HIS A 120 1.38 -5.08 -6.57
N PHE A 121 1.05 -4.07 -7.35
CA PHE A 121 -0.29 -3.95 -7.92
C PHE A 121 -0.37 -4.70 -9.24
N ASP A 122 -1.48 -5.41 -9.45
CA ASP A 122 -1.87 -5.98 -10.72
C ASP A 122 -3.00 -5.14 -11.31
N LEU A 123 -2.72 -4.42 -12.39
CA LEU A 123 -3.70 -3.60 -13.08
C LEU A 123 -4.33 -4.35 -14.24
N ALA A 124 -5.65 -4.34 -14.31
CA ALA A 124 -6.38 -4.81 -15.48
C ALA A 124 -6.80 -3.60 -16.34
N PRO A 125 -6.63 -3.62 -17.66
CA PRO A 125 -7.14 -2.57 -18.52
C PRO A 125 -8.66 -2.39 -18.32
N PRO A 126 -9.19 -1.17 -18.48
CA PRO A 126 -10.63 -0.93 -18.36
C PRO A 126 -11.43 -1.74 -19.38
N VAL A 127 -12.72 -1.91 -19.11
CA VAL A 127 -13.60 -2.67 -20.02
C VAL A 127 -13.59 -2.01 -21.40
N GLY A 128 -13.24 -2.78 -22.43
CA GLY A 128 -13.04 -2.28 -23.79
C GLY A 128 -11.62 -1.77 -24.08
N GLY A 129 -10.77 -1.69 -23.08
CA GLY A 129 -9.39 -1.24 -23.21
C GLY A 129 -8.45 -2.32 -23.78
N ASP A 130 -7.28 -1.87 -24.20
CA ASP A 130 -6.17 -2.68 -24.69
C ASP A 130 -4.96 -2.54 -23.76
N GLN A 131 -4.29 -3.65 -23.47
CA GLN A 131 -3.12 -3.68 -22.58
C GLN A 131 -2.01 -2.72 -23.04
N ARG A 132 -1.73 -2.71 -24.35
CA ARG A 132 -0.68 -1.87 -24.93
C ARG A 132 -1.00 -0.38 -24.75
N ALA A 133 -2.24 0.00 -25.06
CA ALA A 133 -2.70 1.38 -24.88
C ALA A 133 -2.63 1.81 -23.42
N GLU A 134 -2.96 0.91 -22.49
CA GLU A 134 -2.86 1.18 -21.05
C GLU A 134 -1.41 1.35 -20.59
N VAL A 135 -0.50 0.48 -21.05
CA VAL A 135 0.94 0.61 -20.79
C VAL A 135 1.48 1.94 -21.32
N ASP A 136 1.10 2.33 -22.55
CA ASP A 136 1.54 3.59 -23.16
C ASP A 136 0.97 4.79 -22.37
N ARG A 137 -0.28 4.73 -21.89
CA ARG A 137 -0.87 5.75 -21.01
C ARG A 137 -0.12 5.90 -19.69
N LEU A 138 0.18 4.79 -19.01
CA LEU A 138 0.92 4.79 -17.75
C LEU A 138 2.35 5.31 -17.92
N ALA A 139 2.98 4.99 -19.06
CA ALA A 139 4.30 5.54 -19.40
C ALA A 139 4.25 7.06 -19.59
N CYS A 140 3.20 7.60 -20.19
CA CYS A 140 3.00 9.05 -20.29
C CYS A 140 2.82 9.73 -18.92
N LEU A 141 2.32 9.01 -17.91
CA LEU A 141 2.20 9.50 -16.54
C LEU A 141 3.52 9.40 -15.74
N GLY A 142 4.56 8.74 -16.27
CA GLY A 142 5.87 8.65 -15.63
C GLY A 142 6.30 7.23 -15.24
N ALA A 143 5.48 6.20 -15.47
CA ALA A 143 5.90 4.83 -15.27
C ALA A 143 6.90 4.37 -16.34
N THR A 144 7.74 3.39 -16.02
CA THR A 144 8.72 2.82 -16.94
C THR A 144 8.54 1.32 -17.07
N ARG A 145 8.74 0.76 -18.28
CA ARG A 145 8.80 -0.69 -18.46
C ARG A 145 10.11 -1.22 -17.89
N ILE A 146 10.04 -2.30 -17.14
CA ILE A 146 11.22 -2.93 -16.55
C ILE A 146 11.23 -4.44 -16.83
N ASP A 147 12.43 -5.00 -16.82
CA ASP A 147 12.66 -6.44 -16.84
C ASP A 147 13.19 -6.88 -15.46
N ILE A 148 12.45 -7.73 -14.79
CA ILE A 148 12.82 -8.31 -13.49
C ILE A 148 13.17 -9.81 -13.62
N GLY A 149 13.45 -10.28 -14.85
CA GLY A 149 13.70 -11.67 -15.13
C GLY A 149 12.44 -12.53 -15.28
N GLN A 150 11.27 -11.92 -15.57
CA GLN A 150 9.98 -12.61 -15.67
C GLN A 150 9.86 -13.54 -16.91
N GLY A 151 10.78 -13.43 -17.86
CA GLY A 151 10.76 -14.25 -19.08
C GLY A 151 9.59 -13.92 -20.03
N ASP A 152 9.15 -14.92 -20.80
CA ASP A 152 8.03 -14.79 -21.74
C ASP A 152 6.69 -14.97 -21.02
N VAL A 153 6.07 -13.85 -20.66
CA VAL A 153 4.81 -13.78 -19.93
C VAL A 153 3.81 -12.87 -20.65
N SER A 154 2.52 -13.02 -20.35
CA SER A 154 1.46 -12.25 -21.00
C SER A 154 1.22 -10.87 -20.37
N TRP A 155 1.71 -10.63 -19.17
CA TRP A 155 1.63 -9.32 -18.50
C TRP A 155 2.86 -8.47 -18.77
N VAL A 156 2.73 -7.16 -18.62
CA VAL A 156 3.83 -6.21 -18.74
C VAL A 156 4.21 -5.73 -17.35
N VAL A 157 5.50 -5.86 -16.99
CA VAL A 157 6.02 -5.32 -15.74
C VAL A 157 6.46 -3.88 -15.95
N MET A 158 6.01 -3.02 -15.07
CA MET A 158 6.35 -1.61 -15.03
C MET A 158 6.85 -1.21 -13.64
N ALA A 159 7.53 -0.08 -13.56
CA ALA A 159 7.86 0.59 -12.32
C ALA A 159 7.16 1.95 -12.29
N ASP A 160 6.66 2.33 -11.13
CA ASP A 160 6.15 3.66 -10.86
C ASP A 160 7.31 4.69 -10.75
N PRO A 161 7.06 5.99 -10.56
CA PRO A 161 8.10 7.01 -10.48
C PRO A 161 9.16 6.78 -9.39
N ASP A 162 8.81 6.09 -8.31
CA ASP A 162 9.73 5.74 -7.23
C ASP A 162 10.44 4.39 -7.44
N GLY A 163 10.15 3.70 -8.56
CA GLY A 163 10.78 2.44 -8.93
C GLY A 163 10.12 1.19 -8.33
N HIS A 164 8.92 1.29 -7.78
CA HIS A 164 8.17 0.13 -7.29
C HIS A 164 7.47 -0.60 -8.44
N GLU A 165 7.64 -1.94 -8.47
CA GLU A 165 7.09 -2.77 -9.53
C GLU A 165 5.57 -2.87 -9.45
N PHE A 166 4.95 -2.89 -10.60
CA PHE A 166 3.55 -3.28 -10.80
C PHE A 166 3.36 -3.97 -12.16
N CYS A 167 2.26 -4.67 -12.31
CA CYS A 167 1.97 -5.38 -13.55
C CYS A 167 0.73 -4.83 -14.25
N VAL A 168 0.78 -4.76 -15.57
CA VAL A 168 -0.39 -4.55 -16.41
C VAL A 168 -0.77 -5.89 -17.02
N LEU A 169 -1.89 -6.43 -16.57
CA LEU A 169 -2.36 -7.76 -16.99
C LEU A 169 -2.96 -7.71 -18.39
N PRO A 170 -2.93 -8.83 -19.13
CA PRO A 170 -3.74 -8.94 -20.32
C PRO A 170 -5.22 -8.89 -19.94
N ARG A 171 -6.06 -8.38 -20.82
CA ARG A 171 -7.49 -8.38 -20.60
C ARG A 171 -8.03 -9.81 -20.49
N SER A 172 -8.68 -10.15 -19.40
CA SER A 172 -9.52 -11.35 -19.33
C SER A 172 -10.73 -11.17 -20.25
N ARG A 173 -11.04 -12.19 -21.03
CA ARG A 173 -12.22 -12.24 -21.90
C ARG A 173 -13.49 -12.34 -21.07
#